data_69e124c755a3f5ec28da3d70eb6a349f
#
_entry.id   69e124c755a3f5ec28da3d70eb6a349f
#
_cell.length_a   1.000
_cell.length_b   1.000
_cell.length_c   1.000
_cell.angle_alpha   90.00
_cell.angle_beta   90.00
_cell.angle_gamma   90.00
#
_symmetry.space_group_name_H-M   'P 1'
#
loop_
_entity.id
_entity.type
_entity.pdbx_description
1 polymer ?
#
loop_
_entity_poly.entity_id
_entity_poly.type
_entity_poly.pdbx_seq_one_letter_code
_entity_poly.pdbx_strand_id
1 'polypeptide(L)'
;AGEDDESDNDDELTAPPVTRNLAEESSNTRAAEALTGPRAASQVYVPEYITVHLGAPNDTSARNVTVSFRDYIKNVASSEIYPTWPEAALRANILAQITFAQNRIFTEWYPSRGYNFNITNNTAYDQYFVYGRNIFTNISRLVDELFDQYIRRRGAVNPIFAQYCNGTTVTCGGLSQWGTVALANNGYTPLGILRYYYGDDIVIDTATVQRRITSSYPGAPLTVGSRGEDVR
;
A
#
# COMPACT_ATOMS: atom_id res chain seq x y z
N ALA A 1 19.01 -45.44 -1.12
CA ALA A 1 19.52 -44.22 -1.69
C ALA A 1 18.42 -43.69 -2.60
N GLY A 2 17.57 -42.88 -2.08
CA GLY A 2 16.55 -42.10 -2.76
C GLY A 2 16.93 -40.64 -2.55
N GLU A 3 17.34 -39.99 -3.61
CA GLU A 3 17.53 -38.56 -3.67
C GLU A 3 16.13 -37.97 -3.88
N ASP A 4 15.59 -37.32 -2.85
CA ASP A 4 14.42 -36.51 -2.95
C ASP A 4 14.83 -35.24 -3.72
N ASP A 5 14.45 -35.23 -4.99
CA ASP A 5 14.52 -34.07 -5.88
C ASP A 5 13.45 -33.04 -5.41
N GLU A 6 13.81 -32.24 -4.44
CA GLU A 6 13.08 -30.96 -4.19
C GLU A 6 13.33 -30.06 -5.39
N SER A 7 12.49 -30.24 -6.41
CA SER A 7 12.34 -29.21 -7.43
C SER A 7 11.75 -27.96 -6.76
N ASP A 8 12.64 -27.08 -6.34
CA ASP A 8 12.30 -25.68 -6.07
C ASP A 8 11.61 -25.13 -7.31
N ASN A 9 10.30 -25.10 -7.28
CA ASN A 9 9.51 -24.28 -8.17
C ASN A 9 9.82 -22.82 -7.85
N ASP A 10 10.96 -22.36 -8.32
CA ASP A 10 11.25 -20.95 -8.57
C ASP A 10 10.38 -20.42 -9.72
N ASP A 11 9.12 -20.89 -9.76
CA ASP A 11 8.12 -20.39 -10.68
C ASP A 11 7.86 -18.93 -10.38
N GLU A 12 8.74 -18.15 -11.03
CA GLU A 12 8.34 -16.98 -11.81
C GLU A 12 7.62 -15.91 -11.01
N LEU A 13 8.38 -15.29 -10.10
CA LEU A 13 8.10 -13.94 -9.65
C LEU A 13 8.40 -12.92 -10.78
N THR A 14 7.83 -13.12 -11.95
CA THR A 14 7.64 -12.05 -12.90
C THR A 14 6.52 -11.18 -12.35
N ALA A 15 6.88 -10.12 -11.64
CA ALA A 15 5.91 -9.09 -11.35
C ALA A 15 5.28 -8.67 -12.68
N PRO A 16 3.96 -8.81 -12.86
CA PRO A 16 3.35 -8.40 -14.10
C PRO A 16 3.64 -6.92 -14.33
N PRO A 17 3.76 -6.48 -15.57
CA PRO A 17 3.98 -5.08 -15.87
C PRO A 17 2.82 -4.27 -15.29
N VAL A 18 3.14 -3.39 -14.34
CA VAL A 18 2.17 -2.43 -13.82
C VAL A 18 1.97 -1.38 -14.91
N THR A 19 1.01 -1.61 -15.78
CA THR A 19 0.61 -0.63 -16.80
C THR A 19 -0.35 0.34 -16.15
N ARG A 20 0.15 1.49 -15.72
CA ARG A 20 -0.68 2.59 -15.22
C ARG A 20 -0.97 3.56 -16.37
N ASN A 21 -2.21 4.00 -16.46
CA ASN A 21 -2.62 4.98 -17.46
C ASN A 21 -2.19 6.38 -16.99
N LEU A 22 -0.96 6.77 -17.39
CA LEU A 22 -0.27 7.97 -16.92
C LEU A 22 -1.00 9.29 -17.24
N ALA A 23 -1.85 9.32 -18.29
CA ALA A 23 -2.53 10.53 -18.72
C ALA A 23 -3.69 10.93 -17.77
N GLU A 24 -4.43 9.96 -17.24
CA GLU A 24 -5.49 10.21 -16.26
C GLU A 24 -4.95 10.48 -14.86
N GLU A 25 -3.84 9.84 -14.50
CA GLU A 25 -3.22 10.03 -13.20
C GLU A 25 -2.55 11.40 -13.05
N SER A 26 -1.94 11.93 -14.10
CA SER A 26 -1.29 13.24 -14.07
C SER A 26 -2.28 14.40 -13.87
N SER A 27 -3.47 14.31 -14.47
CA SER A 27 -4.56 15.27 -14.25
C SER A 27 -5.23 15.09 -12.88
N ASN A 28 -5.29 13.86 -12.40
CA ASN A 28 -5.91 13.50 -11.13
C ASN A 28 -4.99 13.74 -9.92
N THR A 29 -3.67 13.74 -10.09
CA THR A 29 -2.72 14.09 -9.02
C THR A 29 -2.92 15.54 -8.57
N ARG A 30 -3.10 16.45 -9.52
CA ARG A 30 -3.45 17.85 -9.22
C ARG A 30 -4.84 18.00 -8.62
N ALA A 31 -5.81 17.19 -9.04
CA ALA A 31 -7.15 17.20 -8.48
C ALA A 31 -7.20 16.59 -7.07
N ALA A 32 -6.42 15.53 -6.80
CA ALA A 32 -6.29 14.94 -5.47
C ALA A 32 -5.55 15.88 -4.49
N GLU A 33 -4.58 16.64 -4.98
CA GLU A 33 -3.92 17.68 -4.19
C GLU A 33 -4.82 18.93 -4.01
N ALA A 34 -5.71 19.24 -4.97
CA ALA A 34 -6.63 20.35 -4.92
C ALA A 34 -7.93 20.06 -4.14
N LEU A 35 -8.28 18.82 -3.90
CA LEU A 35 -9.43 18.41 -3.06
C LEU A 35 -9.17 18.54 -1.56
N THR A 36 -8.01 19.06 -1.16
CA THR A 36 -7.75 19.54 0.19
C THR A 36 -8.41 20.92 0.41
N GLY A 37 -9.71 21.00 0.20
CA GLY A 37 -10.53 22.03 0.83
C GLY A 37 -10.42 21.91 2.34
N PRO A 38 -10.79 22.94 3.15
CA PRO A 38 -10.49 23.00 4.56
C PRO A 38 -11.27 21.97 5.39
N ARG A 39 -11.05 20.70 5.12
CA ARG A 39 -11.30 19.64 6.07
C ARG A 39 -10.03 19.58 6.91
N ALA A 40 -10.09 20.14 8.09
CA ALA A 40 -9.02 20.04 9.09
C ALA A 40 -8.83 18.57 9.52
N ALA A 41 -8.43 17.73 8.59
CA ALA A 41 -7.82 16.45 8.89
C ALA A 41 -6.35 16.73 9.19
N SER A 42 -6.07 17.18 10.39
CA SER A 42 -4.71 17.39 10.87
C SER A 42 -3.96 16.08 11.11
N GLN A 43 -4.56 14.92 10.78
CA GLN A 43 -4.00 13.61 11.16
C GLN A 43 -4.34 12.53 10.14
N VAL A 44 -3.34 11.72 9.79
CA VAL A 44 -3.49 10.52 8.96
C VAL A 44 -3.70 9.30 9.85
N TYR A 45 -4.64 8.45 9.46
CA TYR A 45 -4.99 7.24 10.19
C TYR A 45 -4.70 6.00 9.36
N VAL A 46 -4.13 4.97 10.00
CA VAL A 46 -4.11 3.61 9.45
C VAL A 46 -5.45 2.96 9.78
N PRO A 47 -6.26 2.57 8.80
CA PRO A 47 -7.50 1.86 9.08
C PRO A 47 -7.20 0.43 9.57
N GLU A 48 -8.12 -0.15 10.33
CA GLU A 48 -8.00 -1.56 10.72
C GLU A 48 -8.15 -2.48 9.50
N TYR A 49 -9.07 -2.13 8.59
CA TYR A 49 -9.39 -2.90 7.39
C TYR A 49 -9.40 -2.03 6.14
N ILE A 50 -9.16 -2.67 5.00
CA ILE A 50 -9.29 -2.07 3.67
C ILE A 50 -10.14 -2.98 2.79
N THR A 51 -11.06 -2.38 2.03
CA THR A 51 -11.89 -3.10 1.07
C THR A 51 -11.29 -2.98 -0.32
N VAL A 52 -11.00 -4.14 -0.92
CA VAL A 52 -10.36 -4.27 -2.23
C VAL A 52 -11.37 -4.78 -3.24
N HIS A 53 -11.53 -4.08 -4.34
CA HIS A 53 -12.31 -4.52 -5.50
C HIS A 53 -11.43 -5.37 -6.41
N LEU A 54 -11.86 -6.62 -6.68
CA LEU A 54 -11.07 -7.58 -7.46
C LEU A 54 -11.33 -7.46 -8.97
N GLY A 55 -11.10 -6.29 -9.52
CA GLY A 55 -11.33 -5.98 -10.93
C GLY A 55 -11.10 -4.50 -11.24
N ALA A 56 -11.41 -4.10 -12.47
CA ALA A 56 -11.43 -2.68 -12.84
C ALA A 56 -12.56 -1.95 -12.08
N PRO A 57 -12.42 -0.64 -11.79
CA PRO A 57 -13.40 0.07 -10.96
C PRO A 57 -14.85 -0.03 -11.44
N ASN A 58 -15.06 -0.08 -12.75
CA ASN A 58 -16.37 -0.17 -13.39
C ASN A 58 -16.86 -1.60 -13.64
N ASP A 59 -16.09 -2.61 -13.26
CA ASP A 59 -16.52 -4.02 -13.39
C ASP A 59 -17.46 -4.38 -12.23
N THR A 60 -18.75 -4.25 -12.50
CA THR A 60 -19.79 -4.56 -11.50
C THR A 60 -19.95 -6.05 -11.20
N SER A 61 -19.34 -6.93 -11.99
CA SER A 61 -19.30 -8.37 -11.76
C SER A 61 -18.18 -8.78 -10.77
N ALA A 62 -17.18 -7.93 -10.61
CA ALA A 62 -16.07 -8.18 -9.69
C ALA A 62 -16.53 -8.04 -8.23
N ARG A 63 -16.01 -8.94 -7.39
CA ARG A 63 -16.36 -8.92 -5.95
C ARG A 63 -15.42 -8.01 -5.17
N ASN A 64 -15.90 -7.53 -4.03
CA ASN A 64 -15.10 -6.88 -3.02
C ASN A 64 -14.66 -7.89 -1.96
N VAL A 65 -13.43 -7.73 -1.47
CA VAL A 65 -12.93 -8.45 -0.29
C VAL A 65 -12.42 -7.43 0.73
N THR A 66 -12.62 -7.72 2.01
CA THR A 66 -12.13 -6.87 3.10
C THR A 66 -11.07 -7.64 3.87
N VAL A 67 -9.90 -7.04 4.00
CA VAL A 67 -8.75 -7.62 4.69
C VAL A 67 -8.16 -6.61 5.67
N SER A 68 -7.33 -7.04 6.62
CA SER A 68 -6.60 -6.09 7.46
C SER A 68 -5.67 -5.23 6.60
N PHE A 69 -5.45 -3.98 7.00
CA PHE A 69 -4.55 -3.11 6.24
C PHE A 69 -3.14 -3.69 6.15
N ARG A 70 -2.64 -4.30 7.23
CA ARG A 70 -1.33 -4.97 7.22
C ARG A 70 -1.28 -6.12 6.21
N ASP A 71 -2.29 -6.99 6.22
CA ASP A 71 -2.33 -8.13 5.30
C ASP A 71 -2.44 -7.68 3.85
N TYR A 72 -3.16 -6.58 3.60
CA TYR A 72 -3.18 -5.95 2.29
C TYR A 72 -1.78 -5.55 1.82
N ILE A 73 -1.04 -4.82 2.65
CA ILE A 73 0.33 -4.37 2.29
C ILE A 73 1.29 -5.56 2.15
N LYS A 74 1.21 -6.56 3.04
CA LYS A 74 2.01 -7.80 2.94
C LYS A 74 1.76 -8.51 1.61
N ASN A 75 0.50 -8.57 1.20
CA ASN A 75 0.10 -9.19 -0.06
C ASN A 75 0.63 -8.40 -1.27
N VAL A 76 0.41 -7.10 -1.31
CA VAL A 76 0.90 -6.23 -2.39
C VAL A 76 2.43 -6.31 -2.50
N ALA A 77 3.15 -6.18 -1.41
CA ALA A 77 4.61 -6.25 -1.41
C ALA A 77 5.11 -7.63 -1.87
N SER A 78 4.49 -8.72 -1.40
CA SER A 78 4.83 -10.07 -1.86
C SER A 78 4.46 -10.33 -3.32
N SER A 79 3.56 -9.52 -3.90
CA SER A 79 3.13 -9.64 -5.29
C SER A 79 3.96 -8.79 -6.26
N GLU A 80 4.59 -7.71 -5.78
CA GLU A 80 5.21 -6.71 -6.64
C GLU A 80 6.73 -6.69 -6.58
N ILE A 81 7.35 -7.12 -5.48
CA ILE A 81 8.79 -7.03 -5.27
C ILE A 81 9.39 -8.37 -4.82
N TYR A 82 10.66 -8.59 -5.14
CA TYR A 82 11.35 -9.84 -4.81
C TYR A 82 11.87 -9.81 -3.37
N PRO A 83 11.61 -10.86 -2.57
CA PRO A 83 12.06 -10.93 -1.17
C PRO A 83 13.58 -10.95 -1.03
N THR A 84 14.31 -11.28 -2.10
CA THR A 84 15.78 -11.35 -2.15
C THR A 84 16.45 -10.01 -2.41
N TRP A 85 15.70 -8.95 -2.68
CA TRP A 85 16.26 -7.62 -2.89
C TRP A 85 16.93 -7.06 -1.63
N PRO A 86 17.89 -6.12 -1.78
CA PRO A 86 18.49 -5.44 -0.63
C PRO A 86 17.44 -4.82 0.29
N GLU A 87 17.63 -4.92 1.59
CA GLU A 87 16.63 -4.45 2.58
C GLU A 87 16.28 -2.97 2.41
N ALA A 88 17.23 -2.11 2.05
CA ALA A 88 16.94 -0.70 1.80
C ALA A 88 15.97 -0.51 0.61
N ALA A 89 16.08 -1.33 -0.43
CA ALA A 89 15.15 -1.34 -1.56
C ALA A 89 13.78 -1.85 -1.15
N LEU A 90 13.72 -2.94 -0.39
CA LEU A 90 12.46 -3.48 0.15
C LEU A 90 11.73 -2.44 0.99
N ARG A 91 12.41 -1.79 1.92
CA ARG A 91 11.83 -0.76 2.80
C ARG A 91 11.31 0.44 2.01
N ALA A 92 12.07 0.93 1.03
CA ALA A 92 11.63 2.05 0.18
C ALA A 92 10.37 1.69 -0.62
N ASN A 93 10.33 0.51 -1.23
CA ASN A 93 9.15 0.03 -1.97
C ASN A 93 7.94 -0.14 -1.05
N ILE A 94 8.10 -0.76 0.12
CA ILE A 94 7.01 -0.97 1.08
C ILE A 94 6.45 0.38 1.55
N LEU A 95 7.30 1.36 1.86
CA LEU A 95 6.85 2.71 2.24
C LEU A 95 6.09 3.40 1.10
N ALA A 96 6.52 3.25 -0.14
CA ALA A 96 5.79 3.75 -1.30
C ALA A 96 4.42 3.06 -1.46
N GLN A 97 4.37 1.74 -1.30
CA GLN A 97 3.12 0.95 -1.36
C GLN A 97 2.13 1.32 -0.25
N ILE A 98 2.61 1.47 0.98
CA ILE A 98 1.81 1.95 2.12
C ILE A 98 1.25 3.34 1.81
N THR A 99 2.11 4.25 1.35
CA THR A 99 1.73 5.64 1.09
C THR A 99 0.72 5.75 -0.04
N PHE A 100 0.86 4.94 -1.09
CA PHE A 100 -0.12 4.86 -2.17
C PHE A 100 -1.51 4.45 -1.65
N ALA A 101 -1.58 3.38 -0.87
CA ALA A 101 -2.84 2.93 -0.27
C ALA A 101 -3.41 3.98 0.70
N GLN A 102 -2.57 4.59 1.53
CA GLN A 102 -2.96 5.66 2.44
C GLN A 102 -3.49 6.90 1.69
N ASN A 103 -2.89 7.25 0.55
CA ASN A 103 -3.40 8.35 -0.28
C ASN A 103 -4.82 8.04 -0.80
N ARG A 104 -5.07 6.83 -1.29
CA ARG A 104 -6.42 6.41 -1.74
C ARG A 104 -7.46 6.50 -0.63
N ILE A 105 -7.08 6.13 0.60
CA ILE A 105 -7.95 6.19 1.78
C ILE A 105 -8.15 7.63 2.22
N PHE A 106 -7.09 8.39 2.36
CA PHE A 106 -7.11 9.77 2.85
C PHE A 106 -7.94 10.69 1.94
N THR A 107 -7.81 10.51 0.63
CA THR A 107 -8.56 11.28 -0.37
C THR A 107 -9.98 10.77 -0.60
N GLU A 108 -10.37 9.65 0.03
CA GLU A 108 -11.63 8.96 -0.25
C GLU A 108 -11.82 8.75 -1.77
N TRP A 109 -10.73 8.36 -2.47
CA TRP A 109 -10.67 8.38 -3.93
C TRP A 109 -11.84 7.67 -4.61
N TYR A 110 -12.12 6.44 -4.22
CA TYR A 110 -13.24 5.67 -4.76
C TYR A 110 -14.58 6.00 -4.09
N PRO A 111 -14.69 6.09 -2.76
CA PRO A 111 -15.95 6.45 -2.11
C PRO A 111 -16.51 7.81 -2.55
N SER A 112 -15.65 8.81 -2.77
CA SER A 112 -16.10 10.13 -3.29
C SER A 112 -16.67 10.08 -4.70
N ARG A 113 -16.44 8.99 -5.44
CA ARG A 113 -16.94 8.71 -6.79
C ARG A 113 -18.12 7.73 -6.80
N GLY A 114 -18.65 7.39 -5.63
CA GLY A 114 -19.81 6.53 -5.48
C GLY A 114 -19.50 5.03 -5.43
N TYR A 115 -18.23 4.64 -5.32
CA TYR A 115 -17.85 3.24 -5.17
C TYR A 115 -17.83 2.82 -3.69
N ASN A 116 -18.08 1.54 -3.44
CA ASN A 116 -18.15 0.96 -2.09
C ASN A 116 -16.89 0.17 -1.70
N PHE A 117 -15.73 0.59 -2.20
CA PHE A 117 -14.42 0.03 -1.90
C PHE A 117 -13.37 1.13 -1.79
N ASN A 118 -12.22 0.80 -1.20
CA ASN A 118 -11.12 1.76 -0.99
C ASN A 118 -10.09 1.74 -2.14
N ILE A 119 -9.87 0.58 -2.74
CA ILE A 119 -8.83 0.35 -3.72
C ILE A 119 -9.20 -0.82 -4.63
N THR A 120 -8.59 -0.92 -5.82
CA THR A 120 -8.71 -2.07 -6.69
C THR A 120 -7.45 -2.93 -6.70
N ASN A 121 -7.55 -4.16 -7.16
CA ASN A 121 -6.38 -4.99 -7.48
C ASN A 121 -5.93 -4.87 -8.95
N ASN A 122 -6.52 -3.96 -9.69
CA ASN A 122 -6.18 -3.73 -11.09
C ASN A 122 -4.99 -2.79 -11.21
N THR A 123 -3.89 -3.28 -11.78
CA THR A 123 -2.62 -2.55 -11.88
C THR A 123 -2.65 -1.36 -12.85
N ALA A 124 -3.68 -1.25 -13.67
CA ALA A 124 -3.92 -0.06 -14.48
C ALA A 124 -4.39 1.15 -13.63
N TYR A 125 -4.93 0.88 -12.45
CA TYR A 125 -5.47 1.91 -11.55
C TYR A 125 -4.73 1.98 -10.23
N ASP A 126 -4.42 0.82 -9.61
CA ASP A 126 -3.90 0.74 -8.26
C ASP A 126 -2.76 -0.27 -8.15
N GLN A 127 -2.79 -1.14 -7.15
CA GLN A 127 -1.69 -2.03 -6.78
C GLN A 127 -2.00 -3.49 -7.10
N TYR A 128 -0.94 -4.29 -7.28
CA TYR A 128 -1.08 -5.72 -7.54
C TYR A 128 -1.35 -6.48 -6.25
N PHE A 129 -2.62 -6.77 -6.01
CA PHE A 129 -3.10 -7.57 -4.90
C PHE A 129 -3.64 -8.90 -5.42
N VAL A 130 -3.15 -10.02 -4.88
CA VAL A 130 -3.57 -11.38 -5.24
C VAL A 130 -4.22 -12.03 -4.03
N TYR A 131 -5.55 -12.05 -4.00
CA TYR A 131 -6.30 -12.59 -2.88
C TYR A 131 -5.93 -14.06 -2.59
N GLY A 132 -5.50 -14.34 -1.34
CA GLY A 132 -5.18 -15.67 -0.88
C GLY A 132 -3.76 -16.16 -1.19
N ARG A 133 -2.88 -15.31 -1.76
CA ARG A 133 -1.49 -15.71 -1.99
C ARG A 133 -0.71 -15.91 -0.69
N ASN A 134 0.35 -16.73 -0.73
CA ASN A 134 1.33 -16.83 0.34
C ASN A 134 2.15 -15.55 0.47
N ILE A 135 2.54 -15.22 1.71
CA ILE A 135 3.32 -14.04 2.06
C ILE A 135 4.75 -14.45 2.42
N PHE A 136 5.74 -13.77 1.85
CA PHE A 136 7.14 -13.99 2.21
C PHE A 136 7.43 -13.51 3.64
N THR A 137 8.16 -14.32 4.41
CA THR A 137 8.40 -14.09 5.84
C THR A 137 9.14 -12.78 6.10
N ASN A 138 10.20 -12.48 5.34
CA ASN A 138 10.95 -11.23 5.51
C ASN A 138 10.14 -10.00 5.11
N ILE A 139 9.31 -10.08 4.07
CA ILE A 139 8.39 -9.01 3.68
C ILE A 139 7.35 -8.79 4.78
N SER A 140 6.77 -9.87 5.34
CA SER A 140 5.83 -9.77 6.46
C SER A 140 6.44 -9.02 7.64
N ARG A 141 7.68 -9.35 8.02
CA ARG A 141 8.43 -8.67 9.09
C ARG A 141 8.60 -7.18 8.79
N LEU A 142 9.05 -6.83 7.59
CA LEU A 142 9.26 -5.43 7.21
C LEU A 142 7.95 -4.63 7.20
N VAL A 143 6.86 -5.21 6.74
CA VAL A 143 5.55 -4.55 6.79
C VAL A 143 5.10 -4.35 8.22
N ASP A 144 5.30 -5.31 9.12
CA ASP A 144 4.96 -5.15 10.54
C ASP A 144 5.75 -4.02 11.22
N GLU A 145 6.99 -3.75 10.75
CA GLU A 145 7.80 -2.62 11.22
C GLU A 145 7.36 -1.26 10.62
N LEU A 146 6.78 -1.24 9.43
CA LEU A 146 6.58 -0.02 8.64
C LEU A 146 5.12 0.39 8.44
N PHE A 147 4.14 -0.47 8.74
CA PHE A 147 2.73 -0.32 8.30
C PHE A 147 2.06 0.98 8.73
N ASP A 148 2.52 1.62 9.78
CA ASP A 148 2.02 2.89 10.30
C ASP A 148 2.84 4.10 9.84
N GLN A 149 3.85 3.91 9.00
CA GLN A 149 4.66 4.97 8.42
C GLN A 149 4.16 5.32 7.01
N TYR A 150 4.27 6.57 6.65
CA TYR A 150 3.90 7.06 5.32
C TYR A 150 4.80 8.22 4.90
N ILE A 151 4.78 8.52 3.61
CA ILE A 151 5.58 9.58 3.01
C ILE A 151 4.70 10.81 2.80
N ARG A 152 5.18 11.95 3.24
CA ARG A 152 4.56 13.27 2.99
C ARG A 152 5.60 14.29 2.57
N ARG A 153 5.13 15.42 2.06
CA ARG A 153 6.00 16.56 1.84
C ARG A 153 6.17 17.37 3.11
N ARG A 154 7.31 18.02 3.24
CA ARG A 154 7.58 18.94 4.35
C ARG A 154 6.54 20.05 4.35
N GLY A 155 5.91 20.31 5.49
CA GLY A 155 4.83 21.31 5.62
C GLY A 155 3.43 20.83 5.26
N ALA A 156 3.25 19.63 4.71
CA ALA A 156 1.96 19.01 4.46
C ALA A 156 1.74 17.81 5.38
N VAL A 157 0.50 17.43 5.65
CA VAL A 157 0.16 16.24 6.46
C VAL A 157 -0.30 15.06 5.61
N ASN A 158 -0.82 15.33 4.41
CA ASN A 158 -1.41 14.32 3.53
C ASN A 158 -0.35 13.37 2.95
N PRO A 159 -0.65 12.06 2.86
CA PRO A 159 0.18 11.11 2.12
C PRO A 159 0.30 11.57 0.68
N ILE A 160 1.51 11.57 0.13
CA ILE A 160 1.69 11.88 -1.30
C ILE A 160 1.03 10.82 -2.17
N PHE A 161 0.70 11.16 -3.40
CA PHE A 161 0.40 10.16 -4.41
C PHE A 161 1.71 9.47 -4.81
N ALA A 162 2.06 8.39 -4.09
CA ALA A 162 3.33 7.69 -4.25
C ALA A 162 3.27 6.73 -5.46
N GLN A 163 3.19 7.29 -6.67
CA GLN A 163 3.21 6.52 -7.90
C GLN A 163 4.51 5.72 -8.02
N TYR A 164 4.42 4.50 -8.51
CA TYR A 164 5.56 3.65 -8.81
C TYR A 164 5.25 2.70 -9.97
N CYS A 165 6.30 2.15 -10.59
CA CYS A 165 6.24 1.14 -11.64
C CYS A 165 7.48 0.26 -11.57
N ASN A 166 7.54 -0.82 -12.36
CA ASN A 166 8.70 -1.70 -12.34
C ASN A 166 9.99 -1.01 -12.81
N GLY A 167 9.88 -0.03 -13.70
CA GLY A 167 11.03 0.76 -14.21
C GLY A 167 11.86 0.04 -15.28
N THR A 168 11.39 -1.09 -15.79
CA THR A 168 12.04 -1.86 -16.87
C THR A 168 11.15 -1.98 -18.09
N THR A 169 10.01 -2.67 -17.99
CA THR A 169 9.04 -2.80 -19.09
C THR A 169 8.04 -1.66 -19.10
N VAL A 170 7.81 -1.02 -17.95
CA VAL A 170 6.96 0.15 -17.78
C VAL A 170 7.73 1.23 -17.04
N THR A 171 7.71 2.45 -17.56
CA THR A 171 8.28 3.64 -16.92
C THR A 171 7.17 4.60 -16.50
N CYS A 172 7.40 5.34 -15.43
CA CYS A 172 6.47 6.33 -14.89
C CYS A 172 7.23 7.51 -14.28
N GLY A 173 6.51 8.57 -13.93
CA GLY A 173 7.09 9.73 -13.24
C GLY A 173 7.37 9.51 -11.75
N GLY A 174 7.11 8.31 -11.22
CA GLY A 174 7.31 7.94 -9.82
C GLY A 174 8.52 7.04 -9.60
N LEU A 175 8.46 6.24 -8.55
CA LEU A 175 9.53 5.33 -8.15
C LEU A 175 9.68 4.16 -9.14
N SER A 176 10.91 3.88 -9.57
CA SER A 176 11.27 2.67 -10.27
C SER A 176 11.61 1.57 -9.27
N GLN A 177 10.84 0.48 -9.26
CA GLN A 177 11.07 -0.65 -8.33
C GLN A 177 12.46 -1.26 -8.53
N TRP A 178 12.85 -1.58 -9.77
CA TRP A 178 14.20 -2.06 -10.07
C TRP A 178 15.28 -1.00 -9.83
N GLY A 179 14.97 0.28 -10.06
CA GLY A 179 15.87 1.38 -9.75
C GLY A 179 16.23 1.48 -8.28
N THR A 180 15.31 1.09 -7.37
CA THR A 180 15.59 1.06 -5.93
C THR A 180 16.69 0.07 -5.58
N VAL A 181 16.78 -1.06 -6.31
CA VAL A 181 17.85 -2.06 -6.11
C VAL A 181 19.21 -1.48 -6.45
N ALA A 182 19.32 -0.80 -7.60
CA ALA A 182 20.56 -0.14 -8.00
C ALA A 182 21.00 0.92 -6.97
N LEU A 183 20.08 1.74 -6.49
CA LEU A 183 20.36 2.75 -5.47
C LEU A 183 20.78 2.12 -4.13
N ALA A 184 20.09 1.07 -3.70
CA ALA A 184 20.44 0.34 -2.47
C ALA A 184 21.84 -0.28 -2.58
N ASN A 185 22.19 -0.87 -3.72
CA ASN A 185 23.52 -1.42 -3.97
C ASN A 185 24.62 -0.32 -3.99
N ASN A 186 24.25 0.92 -4.27
CA ASN A 186 25.12 2.09 -4.17
C ASN A 186 25.11 2.76 -2.78
N GLY A 187 24.55 2.11 -1.77
CA GLY A 187 24.59 2.56 -0.39
C GLY A 187 23.52 3.59 -0.01
N TYR A 188 22.50 3.80 -0.84
CA TYR A 188 21.38 4.68 -0.48
C TYR A 188 20.55 4.09 0.65
N THR A 189 20.17 4.94 1.61
CA THR A 189 19.19 4.60 2.64
C THR A 189 17.76 4.55 2.06
N PRO A 190 16.79 3.92 2.74
CA PRO A 190 15.39 3.95 2.29
C PRO A 190 14.87 5.38 2.05
N LEU A 191 15.14 6.32 2.96
CA LEU A 191 14.76 7.72 2.78
C LEU A 191 15.51 8.37 1.60
N GLY A 192 16.77 8.05 1.41
CA GLY A 192 17.56 8.54 0.26
C GLY A 192 16.99 8.06 -1.05
N ILE A 193 16.56 6.80 -1.15
CA ILE A 193 15.89 6.23 -2.32
C ILE A 193 14.55 6.96 -2.58
N LEU A 194 13.74 7.16 -1.54
CA LEU A 194 12.46 7.86 -1.68
C LEU A 194 12.64 9.31 -2.13
N ARG A 195 13.64 10.01 -1.61
CA ARG A 195 13.97 11.37 -2.04
C ARG A 195 14.46 11.45 -3.47
N TYR A 196 15.21 10.45 -3.91
CA TYR A 196 15.68 10.37 -5.31
C TYR A 196 14.51 10.40 -6.30
N TYR A 197 13.39 9.71 -5.98
CA TYR A 197 12.23 9.61 -6.87
C TYR A 197 11.17 10.67 -6.63
N TYR A 198 10.95 11.08 -5.40
CA TYR A 198 9.83 11.96 -5.02
C TYR A 198 10.23 13.38 -4.64
N GLY A 199 11.54 13.65 -4.50
CA GLY A 199 12.10 14.97 -4.18
C GLY A 199 12.65 15.10 -2.77
N ASP A 200 13.52 16.09 -2.56
CA ASP A 200 14.28 16.28 -1.31
C ASP A 200 13.43 16.74 -0.12
N ASP A 201 12.21 17.23 -0.40
CA ASP A 201 11.25 17.68 0.61
C ASP A 201 10.44 16.54 1.24
N ILE A 202 10.68 15.31 0.80
CA ILE A 202 10.03 14.12 1.35
C ILE A 202 10.53 13.84 2.76
N VAL A 203 9.57 13.54 3.63
CA VAL A 203 9.79 13.04 4.99
C VAL A 203 8.91 11.81 5.23
N ILE A 204 9.40 10.91 6.09
CA ILE A 204 8.63 9.78 6.61
C ILE A 204 7.98 10.24 7.90
N ASP A 205 6.67 10.04 8.01
CA ASP A 205 5.90 10.35 9.21
C ASP A 205 5.13 9.13 9.70
N THR A 206 4.58 9.21 10.89
CA THR A 206 3.81 8.13 11.51
C THR A 206 2.33 8.50 11.53
N ALA A 207 1.50 7.61 10.99
CA ALA A 207 0.06 7.70 11.06
C ALA A 207 -0.48 7.11 12.37
N THR A 208 -1.62 7.59 12.82
CA THR A 208 -2.31 7.05 14.00
C THR A 208 -3.00 5.74 13.64
N VAL A 209 -2.66 4.66 14.33
CA VAL A 209 -3.34 3.39 14.15
C VAL A 209 -4.74 3.46 14.76
N GLN A 210 -5.76 3.27 13.94
CA GLN A 210 -7.14 3.13 14.43
C GLN A 210 -7.26 1.81 15.19
N ARG A 211 -7.57 1.93 16.47
CA ARG A 211 -8.01 0.78 17.29
C ARG A 211 -9.53 0.79 17.34
N ARG A 212 -10.15 -0.38 17.32
CA ARG A 212 -11.57 -0.49 17.63
C ARG A 212 -11.82 0.16 19.00
N ILE A 213 -12.52 1.29 18.99
CA ILE A 213 -13.08 1.82 20.23
C ILE A 213 -14.29 0.94 20.50
N THR A 214 -14.17 0.04 21.45
CA THR A 214 -15.35 -0.61 22.03
C THR A 214 -16.15 0.51 22.67
N SER A 215 -17.27 0.87 22.04
CA SER A 215 -18.14 1.91 22.58
C SER A 215 -18.71 1.40 23.89
N SER A 216 -18.33 2.02 24.99
CA SER A 216 -18.95 1.85 26.30
C SER A 216 -20.26 2.62 26.42
N TYR A 217 -20.93 2.93 25.31
CA TYR A 217 -22.21 3.60 25.34
C TYR A 217 -23.26 2.66 25.88
N PRO A 218 -23.95 3.00 26.97
CA PRO A 218 -25.06 2.16 27.50
C PRO A 218 -26.13 2.03 26.41
N GLY A 219 -26.35 0.81 25.92
CA GLY A 219 -27.31 0.54 24.85
C GLY A 219 -26.75 0.40 23.45
N ALA A 220 -25.44 0.59 23.24
CA ALA A 220 -24.83 0.24 21.97
C ALA A 220 -24.74 -1.29 21.80
N PRO A 221 -25.04 -1.86 20.62
CA PRO A 221 -24.87 -3.28 20.40
C PRO A 221 -23.40 -3.67 20.63
N LEU A 222 -23.18 -4.74 21.39
CA LEU A 222 -21.87 -5.29 21.66
C LEU A 222 -21.17 -5.60 20.32
N THR A 223 -20.04 -4.97 20.07
CA THR A 223 -19.21 -5.31 18.91
C THR A 223 -18.50 -6.63 19.17
N VAL A 224 -18.26 -7.39 18.12
CA VAL A 224 -17.65 -8.75 18.18
C VAL A 224 -16.29 -8.78 18.90
N GLY A 225 -15.68 -7.62 19.18
CA GLY A 225 -14.40 -7.51 19.89
C GLY A 225 -14.47 -7.53 21.41
N SER A 226 -15.65 -7.42 22.02
CA SER A 226 -15.83 -7.44 23.49
C SER A 226 -16.17 -8.82 24.05
N ARG A 227 -16.08 -9.85 23.21
CA ARG A 227 -16.41 -11.20 23.64
C ARG A 227 -15.23 -11.84 24.37
N GLY A 228 -15.21 -11.73 25.66
CA GLY A 228 -14.25 -12.49 26.48
C GLY A 228 -14.06 -11.97 27.91
N GLU A 229 -14.44 -10.75 28.18
CA GLU A 229 -14.21 -10.17 29.51
C GLU A 229 -15.47 -9.96 30.35
N ASP A 230 -16.67 -10.15 29.78
CA ASP A 230 -17.91 -9.89 30.47
C ASP A 230 -18.63 -11.16 30.97
N VAL A 231 -17.91 -12.26 31.07
CA VAL A 231 -18.48 -13.48 31.67
C VAL A 231 -17.66 -13.90 32.86
N ARG A 232 -17.77 -13.14 33.92
CA ARG A 232 -17.69 -13.65 35.32
C ARG A 232 -18.04 -12.58 36.33
#